data_97bfe3aa77ad1e1baedba45146a3a5a8
#
_entry.id   97bfe3aa77ad1e1baedba45146a3a5a8
#
_cell.length_a   1.000
_cell.length_b   1.000
_cell.length_c   1.000
_cell.angle_alpha   90.00
_cell.angle_beta   90.00
_cell.angle_gamma   90.00
#
_symmetry.space_group_name_H-M   'P 1'
#
loop_
_entity.id
_entity.type
_entity.pdbx_description
1 polymer ?
#
loop_
_entity_poly.entity_id
_entity_poly.type
_entity_poly.pdbx_seq_one_letter_code
_entity_poly.pdbx_strand_id
1 'polypeptide(L)'
;MARAGERCRAALPRAAKLAVVSDSNVVPLYGEALLQSLTAAGFEARLFTVPAGEHSKNAGQLSRLWEGFMSFGLTRTDAVVALGGGVVGDLAGFAAATILRGVDLVQIPTTLLAQVDSSVGGKVAIDLEAGKNLAGSFYQPKLVLMDPAALDTLSDATFSDGMAEVIKYGCIADAALFDKLEQGQVIDHLEETICRCVLCKKHFVEEDTNDKGRRMILNFGHTFGHALEKLTGFSSLSHGLAVGIGMVMAGEVGESLGVTEKGAAARIRRVLESYGMPTESAFDFAKVVEA
;
A
#
# COMPACT_ATOMS: atom_id res chain seq x y z
N MET A 1 -3.43 -2.94 17.73
CA MET A 1 -4.93 -2.82 17.72
C MET A 1 -5.53 -2.27 19.01
N ALA A 2 -5.07 -2.63 20.21
CA ALA A 2 -5.69 -2.24 21.50
C ALA A 2 -5.92 -0.73 21.69
N ARG A 3 -5.08 0.13 21.13
CA ARG A 3 -5.18 1.59 21.23
C ARG A 3 -5.87 2.27 20.03
N ALA A 4 -6.42 1.50 19.10
CA ALA A 4 -7.01 2.04 17.88
C ALA A 4 -8.19 2.96 18.17
N GLY A 5 -9.09 2.57 19.09
CA GLY A 5 -10.24 3.39 19.49
C GLY A 5 -9.84 4.75 20.06
N GLU A 6 -8.88 4.80 20.97
CA GLU A 6 -8.32 6.05 21.53
C GLU A 6 -7.78 6.97 20.44
N ARG A 7 -6.98 6.42 19.51
CA ARG A 7 -6.39 7.18 18.41
C ARG A 7 -7.44 7.68 17.42
N CYS A 8 -8.42 6.83 17.09
CA CYS A 8 -9.54 7.24 16.25
C CYS A 8 -10.36 8.35 16.92
N ARG A 9 -10.64 8.27 18.22
CA ARG A 9 -11.40 9.30 18.94
C ARG A 9 -10.68 10.65 18.91
N ALA A 10 -9.35 10.65 19.09
CA ALA A 10 -8.54 11.87 18.99
C ALA A 10 -8.59 12.49 17.58
N ALA A 11 -8.54 11.66 16.53
CA ALA A 11 -8.54 12.12 15.13
C ALA A 11 -9.96 12.49 14.63
N LEU A 12 -11.00 11.87 15.18
CA LEU A 12 -12.39 11.95 14.74
C LEU A 12 -13.32 12.37 15.88
N PRO A 13 -13.15 13.56 16.47
CA PRO A 13 -13.90 13.96 17.69
C PRO A 13 -15.41 14.08 17.48
N ARG A 14 -15.87 14.27 16.23
CA ARG A 14 -17.29 14.45 15.89
C ARG A 14 -17.97 13.17 15.40
N ALA A 15 -17.23 12.12 15.05
CA ALA A 15 -17.78 10.89 14.54
C ALA A 15 -18.50 10.11 15.64
N ALA A 16 -19.69 9.62 15.34
CA ALA A 16 -20.44 8.69 16.18
C ALA A 16 -20.35 7.27 15.65
N LYS A 17 -20.31 7.10 14.31
CA LYS A 17 -20.29 5.81 13.63
C LYS A 17 -19.02 5.60 12.84
N LEU A 18 -18.53 4.36 12.85
CA LEU A 18 -17.37 3.95 12.04
C LEU A 18 -17.73 2.72 11.22
N ALA A 19 -17.68 2.86 9.88
CA ALA A 19 -17.81 1.75 8.96
C ALA A 19 -16.42 1.12 8.75
N VAL A 20 -16.17 -0.03 9.37
CA VAL A 20 -14.92 -0.76 9.26
C VAL A 20 -14.97 -1.68 8.03
N VAL A 21 -14.14 -1.44 7.04
CA VAL A 21 -14.00 -2.31 5.85
C VAL A 21 -12.76 -3.16 6.01
N SER A 22 -12.91 -4.46 5.80
CA SER A 22 -11.80 -5.41 5.85
C SER A 22 -12.06 -6.59 4.92
N ASP A 23 -11.06 -7.46 4.73
CA ASP A 23 -11.22 -8.65 3.90
C ASP A 23 -11.32 -9.96 4.71
N SER A 24 -11.68 -11.03 4.02
CA SER A 24 -11.90 -12.35 4.62
C SER A 24 -10.66 -12.97 5.28
N ASN A 25 -9.44 -12.53 4.95
CA ASN A 25 -8.21 -13.02 5.58
C ASN A 25 -7.88 -12.22 6.85
N VAL A 26 -8.13 -10.91 6.84
CA VAL A 26 -7.75 -9.99 7.92
C VAL A 26 -8.78 -9.99 9.06
N VAL A 27 -10.08 -10.13 8.73
CA VAL A 27 -11.16 -10.14 9.72
C VAL A 27 -10.96 -11.14 10.85
N PRO A 28 -10.61 -12.42 10.59
CA PRO A 28 -10.40 -13.39 11.67
C PRO A 28 -9.25 -13.05 12.61
N LEU A 29 -8.26 -12.28 12.13
CA LEU A 29 -7.06 -11.92 12.87
C LEU A 29 -7.26 -10.67 13.75
N TYR A 30 -7.93 -9.65 13.21
CA TYR A 30 -7.91 -8.31 13.81
C TYR A 30 -9.30 -7.67 13.96
N GLY A 31 -10.32 -8.20 13.28
CA GLY A 31 -11.64 -7.59 13.19
C GLY A 31 -12.31 -7.40 14.55
N GLU A 32 -12.35 -8.45 15.37
CA GLU A 32 -12.98 -8.41 16.69
C GLU A 32 -12.22 -7.46 17.63
N ALA A 33 -10.89 -7.55 17.69
CA ALA A 33 -10.07 -6.70 18.56
C ALA A 33 -10.22 -5.22 18.21
N LEU A 34 -10.31 -4.89 16.90
CA LEU A 34 -10.55 -3.52 16.46
C LEU A 34 -11.95 -3.05 16.87
N LEU A 35 -13.01 -3.82 16.60
CA LEU A 35 -14.37 -3.45 16.97
C LEU A 35 -14.52 -3.20 18.47
N GLN A 36 -13.94 -4.07 19.30
CA GLN A 36 -13.93 -3.90 20.75
C GLN A 36 -13.25 -2.59 21.17
N SER A 37 -12.07 -2.29 20.59
CA SER A 37 -11.33 -1.05 20.87
C SER A 37 -12.12 0.20 20.46
N LEU A 38 -12.78 0.17 19.29
CA LEU A 38 -13.61 1.29 18.79
C LEU A 38 -14.86 1.49 19.68
N THR A 39 -15.54 0.40 20.06
CA THR A 39 -16.72 0.44 20.93
C THR A 39 -16.36 0.97 22.31
N ALA A 40 -15.25 0.53 22.89
CA ALA A 40 -14.74 1.02 24.18
C ALA A 40 -14.43 2.54 24.15
N ALA A 41 -14.07 3.07 22.98
CA ALA A 41 -13.87 4.52 22.76
C ALA A 41 -15.18 5.28 22.45
N GLY A 42 -16.34 4.62 22.54
CA GLY A 42 -17.66 5.23 22.39
C GLY A 42 -18.15 5.38 20.95
N PHE A 43 -17.58 4.63 20.00
CA PHE A 43 -18.11 4.57 18.64
C PHE A 43 -19.14 3.44 18.47
N GLU A 44 -20.16 3.67 17.67
CA GLU A 44 -20.93 2.60 17.04
C GLU A 44 -20.12 2.13 15.82
N ALA A 45 -19.56 0.94 15.87
CA ALA A 45 -18.72 0.39 14.80
C ALA A 45 -19.36 -0.83 14.16
N ARG A 46 -19.34 -0.90 12.82
CA ARG A 46 -19.85 -2.05 12.06
C ARG A 46 -18.80 -2.49 11.04
N LEU A 47 -18.60 -3.83 10.97
CA LEU A 47 -17.69 -4.48 10.03
C LEU A 47 -18.40 -4.77 8.70
N PHE A 48 -17.72 -4.45 7.61
CA PHE A 48 -18.08 -4.76 6.23
C PHE A 48 -16.96 -5.58 5.62
N THR A 49 -17.23 -6.84 5.36
CA THR A 49 -16.21 -7.78 4.84
C THR A 49 -16.34 -7.94 3.35
N VAL A 50 -15.20 -7.83 2.64
CA VAL A 50 -15.07 -8.14 1.22
C VAL A 50 -14.23 -9.42 1.05
N PRO A 51 -14.33 -10.14 -0.07
CA PRO A 51 -13.41 -11.24 -0.37
C PRO A 51 -11.96 -10.73 -0.41
N ALA A 52 -11.01 -11.53 0.08
CA ALA A 52 -9.59 -11.18 -0.01
C ALA A 52 -9.08 -11.27 -1.46
N GLY A 53 -8.17 -10.37 -1.83
CA GLY A 53 -7.50 -10.35 -3.15
C GLY A 53 -7.97 -9.23 -4.08
N GLU A 54 -7.14 -8.98 -5.10
CA GLU A 54 -7.29 -7.85 -6.05
C GLU A 54 -8.65 -7.85 -6.77
N HIS A 55 -9.22 -9.03 -7.04
CA HIS A 55 -10.52 -9.16 -7.68
C HIS A 55 -11.68 -8.48 -6.93
N SER A 56 -11.49 -8.14 -5.66
CA SER A 56 -12.47 -7.38 -4.87
C SER A 56 -12.41 -5.86 -5.13
N LYS A 57 -11.36 -5.38 -5.78
CA LYS A 57 -11.15 -3.96 -6.06
C LYS A 57 -11.91 -3.50 -7.32
N ASN A 58 -13.24 -3.60 -7.30
CA ASN A 58 -14.11 -3.36 -8.44
C ASN A 58 -15.37 -2.56 -8.09
N ALA A 59 -16.07 -2.07 -9.12
CA ALA A 59 -17.28 -1.26 -8.98
C ALA A 59 -18.44 -1.99 -8.27
N GLY A 60 -18.54 -3.31 -8.40
CA GLY A 60 -19.58 -4.11 -7.75
C GLY A 60 -19.40 -4.14 -6.24
N GLN A 61 -18.18 -4.35 -5.74
CA GLN A 61 -17.88 -4.29 -4.31
C GLN A 61 -18.02 -2.87 -3.76
N LEU A 62 -17.58 -1.87 -4.52
CA LEU A 62 -17.76 -0.46 -4.16
C LEU A 62 -19.23 -0.11 -3.93
N SER A 63 -20.12 -0.51 -4.86
CA SER A 63 -21.56 -0.29 -4.74
C SER A 63 -22.15 -0.98 -3.50
N ARG A 64 -21.74 -2.22 -3.21
CA ARG A 64 -22.17 -2.94 -2.01
C ARG A 64 -21.75 -2.23 -0.71
N LEU A 65 -20.55 -1.66 -0.68
CA LEU A 65 -20.07 -0.89 0.47
C LEU A 65 -20.92 0.37 0.65
N TRP A 66 -21.23 1.12 -0.40
CA TRP A 66 -22.08 2.31 -0.30
C TRP A 66 -23.47 1.98 0.25
N GLU A 67 -24.13 0.95 -0.28
CA GLU A 67 -25.45 0.49 0.22
C GLU A 67 -25.36 0.04 1.69
N GLY A 68 -24.29 -0.68 2.05
CA GLY A 68 -24.04 -1.09 3.42
C GLY A 68 -23.85 0.09 4.37
N PHE A 69 -23.10 1.12 3.97
CA PHE A 69 -22.87 2.33 4.75
C PHE A 69 -24.16 3.11 4.96
N MET A 70 -24.97 3.24 3.92
CA MET A 70 -26.28 3.91 4.02
C MET A 70 -27.26 3.13 4.91
N SER A 71 -27.29 1.80 4.79
CA SER A 71 -28.09 0.92 5.65
C SER A 71 -27.64 0.95 7.13
N PHE A 72 -26.36 1.23 7.38
CA PHE A 72 -25.80 1.48 8.71
C PHE A 72 -26.18 2.86 9.25
N GLY A 73 -26.64 3.76 8.40
CA GLY A 73 -26.96 5.14 8.74
C GLY A 73 -25.73 6.00 8.94
N LEU A 74 -24.70 5.77 8.12
CA LEU A 74 -23.50 6.61 8.09
C LEU A 74 -23.85 8.04 7.69
N THR A 75 -23.29 9.03 8.38
CA THR A 75 -23.51 10.45 8.10
C THR A 75 -22.21 11.14 7.68
N ARG A 76 -22.29 12.41 7.26
CA ARG A 76 -21.11 13.18 6.82
C ARG A 76 -20.08 13.47 7.90
N THR A 77 -20.44 13.29 9.15
CA THR A 77 -19.54 13.50 10.29
C THR A 77 -18.88 12.21 10.76
N ASP A 78 -19.31 11.08 10.22
CA ASP A 78 -18.78 9.76 10.53
C ASP A 78 -17.58 9.42 9.63
N ALA A 79 -17.02 8.21 9.78
CA ALA A 79 -15.84 7.84 9.04
C ALA A 79 -15.85 6.38 8.54
N VAL A 80 -15.06 6.13 7.51
CA VAL A 80 -14.70 4.78 7.07
C VAL A 80 -13.32 4.44 7.65
N VAL A 81 -13.17 3.21 8.14
CA VAL A 81 -11.91 2.65 8.62
C VAL A 81 -11.52 1.49 7.72
N ALA A 82 -10.40 1.60 7.01
CA ALA A 82 -9.83 0.55 6.19
C ALA A 82 -8.85 -0.29 7.03
N LEU A 83 -9.22 -1.54 7.36
CA LEU A 83 -8.39 -2.49 8.08
C LEU A 83 -7.91 -3.57 7.12
N GLY A 84 -6.68 -3.49 6.60
CA GLY A 84 -6.19 -4.48 5.66
C GLY A 84 -4.95 -4.05 4.87
N GLY A 85 -4.64 -4.80 3.82
CA GLY A 85 -3.60 -4.46 2.85
C GLY A 85 -4.01 -3.36 1.88
N GLY A 86 -3.21 -3.14 0.83
CA GLY A 86 -3.44 -2.10 -0.18
C GLY A 86 -4.79 -2.19 -0.89
N VAL A 87 -5.27 -3.40 -1.19
CA VAL A 87 -6.59 -3.64 -1.82
C VAL A 87 -7.72 -3.06 -0.97
N VAL A 88 -7.71 -3.36 0.32
CA VAL A 88 -8.73 -2.83 1.26
C VAL A 88 -8.58 -1.32 1.43
N GLY A 89 -7.33 -0.84 1.54
CA GLY A 89 -7.03 0.59 1.66
C GLY A 89 -7.57 1.39 0.49
N ASP A 90 -7.34 0.92 -0.73
CA ASP A 90 -7.78 1.57 -1.96
C ASP A 90 -9.30 1.53 -2.11
N LEU A 91 -9.92 0.36 -1.97
CA LEU A 91 -11.37 0.18 -2.11
C LEU A 91 -12.15 0.98 -1.05
N ALA A 92 -11.78 0.84 0.23
CA ALA A 92 -12.42 1.55 1.33
C ALA A 92 -12.17 3.06 1.26
N GLY A 93 -10.96 3.45 0.87
CA GLY A 93 -10.61 4.85 0.67
C GLY A 93 -11.41 5.50 -0.46
N PHE A 94 -11.59 4.80 -1.58
CA PHE A 94 -12.43 5.31 -2.67
C PHE A 94 -13.92 5.30 -2.29
N ALA A 95 -14.38 4.31 -1.52
CA ALA A 95 -15.72 4.33 -0.95
C ALA A 95 -15.94 5.55 -0.05
N ALA A 96 -14.97 5.87 0.84
CA ALA A 96 -15.02 7.06 1.70
C ALA A 96 -15.02 8.37 0.90
N ALA A 97 -14.19 8.46 -0.15
CA ALA A 97 -14.08 9.65 -0.99
C ALA A 97 -15.38 9.99 -1.74
N THR A 98 -16.21 8.98 -2.03
CA THR A 98 -17.35 9.13 -2.93
C THR A 98 -18.70 9.07 -2.25
N ILE A 99 -18.82 8.34 -1.12
CA ILE A 99 -20.08 8.32 -0.34
C ILE A 99 -20.35 9.69 0.27
N LEU A 100 -21.60 10.17 0.21
CA LEU A 100 -22.04 11.45 0.76
C LEU A 100 -21.19 12.67 0.30
N ARG A 101 -20.45 12.56 -0.79
CA ARG A 101 -19.44 13.48 -1.34
C ARG A 101 -18.18 13.59 -0.49
N GLY A 102 -17.87 12.55 0.24
CA GLY A 102 -16.69 12.39 1.09
C GLY A 102 -17.04 12.35 2.58
N VAL A 103 -16.52 11.32 3.24
CA VAL A 103 -16.51 11.15 4.70
C VAL A 103 -15.08 10.91 5.16
N ASP A 104 -14.78 11.18 6.43
CA ASP A 104 -13.42 10.98 6.94
C ASP A 104 -12.95 9.52 6.77
N LEU A 105 -11.65 9.36 6.50
CA LEU A 105 -10.99 8.06 6.28
C LEU A 105 -9.92 7.82 7.34
N VAL A 106 -9.88 6.60 7.87
CA VAL A 106 -8.76 6.08 8.67
C VAL A 106 -8.19 4.86 7.97
N GLN A 107 -6.87 4.78 7.86
CA GLN A 107 -6.14 3.63 7.32
C GLN A 107 -5.49 2.86 8.48
N ILE A 108 -5.72 1.56 8.55
CA ILE A 108 -5.06 0.62 9.47
C ILE A 108 -4.40 -0.48 8.63
N PRO A 109 -3.22 -0.19 8.05
CA PRO A 109 -2.55 -1.12 7.13
C PRO A 109 -2.00 -2.34 7.87
N THR A 110 -2.25 -3.54 7.32
CA THR A 110 -1.84 -4.82 7.91
C THR A 110 -0.78 -5.56 7.11
N THR A 111 -0.38 -5.07 5.93
CA THR A 111 0.74 -5.61 5.15
C THR A 111 1.90 -4.63 5.15
N LEU A 112 3.14 -5.14 4.95
CA LEU A 112 4.32 -4.27 4.89
C LEU A 112 4.20 -3.25 3.75
N LEU A 113 3.82 -3.68 2.55
CA LEU A 113 3.58 -2.80 1.41
C LEU A 113 2.60 -1.67 1.77
N ALA A 114 1.52 -1.99 2.48
CA ALA A 114 0.56 -0.97 2.87
C ALA A 114 1.10 -0.04 3.96
N GLN A 115 1.89 -0.54 4.91
CA GLN A 115 2.49 0.29 5.96
C GLN A 115 3.55 1.26 5.40
N VAL A 116 4.40 0.80 4.46
CA VAL A 116 5.48 1.63 3.94
C VAL A 116 5.08 2.48 2.74
N ASP A 117 4.01 2.10 2.03
CA ASP A 117 3.65 2.76 0.76
C ASP A 117 2.16 3.08 0.64
N SER A 118 1.27 2.12 0.34
CA SER A 118 -0.06 2.43 -0.21
C SER A 118 -0.98 3.23 0.73
N SER A 119 -0.84 3.13 2.07
CA SER A 119 -1.66 3.89 3.03
C SER A 119 -1.30 5.38 3.11
N VAL A 120 -0.19 5.82 2.50
CA VAL A 120 0.32 7.19 2.55
C VAL A 120 0.24 7.84 1.17
N GLY A 121 -0.22 9.10 1.12
CA GLY A 121 -0.26 9.88 -0.11
C GLY A 121 -1.60 9.91 -0.84
N GLY A 122 -2.63 9.28 -0.26
CA GLY A 122 -4.03 9.48 -0.61
C GLY A 122 -4.48 8.92 -1.95
N LYS A 123 -3.69 8.14 -2.65
CA LYS A 123 -4.14 7.43 -3.86
C LYS A 123 -5.10 6.32 -3.44
N VAL A 124 -6.35 6.40 -3.87
CA VAL A 124 -7.39 5.38 -3.62
C VAL A 124 -8.12 5.10 -4.92
N ALA A 125 -8.37 3.84 -5.25
CA ALA A 125 -8.91 3.48 -6.56
C ALA A 125 -9.56 2.09 -6.58
N ILE A 126 -10.26 1.83 -7.68
CA ILE A 126 -10.71 0.50 -8.10
C ILE A 126 -10.19 0.19 -9.50
N ASP A 127 -10.21 -1.09 -9.83
CA ASP A 127 -9.84 -1.60 -11.12
C ASP A 127 -11.04 -1.56 -12.09
N LEU A 128 -10.73 -1.42 -13.37
CA LEU A 128 -11.67 -1.55 -14.47
C LEU A 128 -11.22 -2.68 -15.39
N GLU A 129 -12.05 -3.11 -16.32
CA GLU A 129 -11.69 -4.09 -17.34
C GLU A 129 -10.46 -3.66 -18.18
N ALA A 130 -10.27 -2.34 -18.34
CA ALA A 130 -9.16 -1.76 -19.08
C ALA A 130 -7.82 -1.79 -18.31
N GLY A 131 -7.82 -2.00 -16.98
CA GLY A 131 -6.60 -2.06 -16.18
C GLY A 131 -6.81 -1.71 -14.71
N LYS A 132 -5.72 -1.87 -13.95
CA LYS A 132 -5.70 -1.60 -12.50
C LYS A 132 -5.71 -0.09 -12.19
N ASN A 133 -6.34 0.29 -11.08
CA ASN A 133 -6.30 1.63 -10.48
C ASN A 133 -6.79 2.78 -11.39
N LEU A 134 -7.63 2.50 -12.38
CA LEU A 134 -8.04 3.51 -13.38
C LEU A 134 -9.20 4.42 -12.92
N ALA A 135 -9.98 4.01 -11.93
CA ALA A 135 -11.06 4.83 -11.37
C ALA A 135 -10.78 5.11 -9.90
N GLY A 136 -10.48 6.36 -9.55
CA GLY A 136 -10.07 6.68 -8.19
C GLY A 136 -10.05 8.17 -7.87
N SER A 137 -9.48 8.49 -6.73
CA SER A 137 -9.37 9.85 -6.21
C SER A 137 -8.04 10.02 -5.45
N PHE A 138 -7.60 11.27 -5.30
CA PHE A 138 -6.63 11.65 -4.27
C PHE A 138 -7.41 12.02 -3.01
N TYR A 139 -7.44 11.12 -2.02
CA TYR A 139 -8.21 11.27 -0.78
C TYR A 139 -7.37 10.97 0.44
N GLN A 140 -6.93 12.02 1.14
CA GLN A 140 -6.02 11.87 2.28
C GLN A 140 -6.74 11.33 3.51
N PRO A 141 -6.19 10.30 4.19
CA PRO A 141 -6.73 9.83 5.46
C PRO A 141 -6.52 10.86 6.58
N LYS A 142 -7.45 10.93 7.53
CA LYS A 142 -7.31 11.70 8.78
C LYS A 142 -6.31 11.08 9.75
N LEU A 143 -6.15 9.77 9.67
CA LEU A 143 -5.24 9.00 10.49
C LEU A 143 -4.75 7.78 9.70
N VAL A 144 -3.46 7.51 9.78
CA VAL A 144 -2.89 6.20 9.43
C VAL A 144 -2.33 5.60 10.70
N LEU A 145 -2.88 4.46 11.11
CA LEU A 145 -2.48 3.76 12.33
C LEU A 145 -1.73 2.49 11.94
N MET A 146 -0.42 2.53 12.03
CA MET A 146 0.47 1.41 11.72
C MET A 146 0.79 0.65 13.00
N ASP A 147 0.63 -0.67 12.94
CA ASP A 147 1.00 -1.60 14.01
C ASP A 147 1.98 -2.63 13.42
N PRO A 148 3.29 -2.53 13.67
CA PRO A 148 4.26 -3.49 13.13
C PRO A 148 3.97 -4.93 13.52
N ALA A 149 3.35 -5.19 14.68
CA ALA A 149 2.94 -6.53 15.09
C ALA A 149 1.92 -7.17 14.14
N ALA A 150 1.22 -6.40 13.30
CA ALA A 150 0.37 -6.96 12.26
C ALA A 150 1.15 -7.72 11.18
N LEU A 151 2.45 -7.48 11.06
CA LEU A 151 3.32 -8.13 10.09
C LEU A 151 3.68 -9.57 10.50
N ASP A 152 3.58 -9.91 11.79
CA ASP A 152 3.89 -11.24 12.32
C ASP A 152 2.96 -12.34 11.76
N THR A 153 1.81 -11.96 11.21
CA THR A 153 0.83 -12.89 10.63
C THR A 153 0.93 -13.02 9.10
N LEU A 154 1.86 -12.30 8.47
CA LEU A 154 2.04 -12.37 7.02
C LEU A 154 2.76 -13.66 6.61
N SER A 155 2.43 -14.15 5.41
CA SER A 155 3.30 -15.12 4.76
C SER A 155 4.60 -14.47 4.29
N ASP A 156 5.66 -15.25 4.18
CA ASP A 156 6.96 -14.80 3.67
C ASP A 156 6.81 -14.11 2.30
N ALA A 157 5.96 -14.66 1.43
CA ALA A 157 5.68 -14.09 0.11
C ALA A 157 5.07 -12.69 0.20
N THR A 158 4.08 -12.47 1.08
CA THR A 158 3.44 -11.17 1.27
C THR A 158 4.40 -10.16 1.92
N PHE A 159 5.25 -10.63 2.83
CA PHE A 159 6.27 -9.80 3.46
C PHE A 159 7.32 -9.37 2.42
N SER A 160 7.86 -10.31 1.63
CA SER A 160 8.83 -10.04 0.56
C SER A 160 8.27 -9.07 -0.48
N ASP A 161 6.98 -9.16 -0.82
CA ASP A 161 6.30 -8.22 -1.71
C ASP A 161 6.41 -6.77 -1.20
N GLY A 162 6.21 -6.57 0.11
CA GLY A 162 6.40 -5.26 0.74
C GLY A 162 7.86 -4.81 0.82
N MET A 163 8.82 -5.73 0.91
CA MET A 163 10.25 -5.42 0.96
C MET A 163 10.75 -4.73 -0.31
N ALA A 164 10.14 -5.00 -1.48
CA ALA A 164 10.47 -4.29 -2.71
C ALA A 164 10.34 -2.77 -2.56
N GLU A 165 9.27 -2.31 -1.91
CA GLU A 165 9.04 -0.89 -1.66
C GLU A 165 10.05 -0.31 -0.65
N VAL A 166 10.41 -1.08 0.38
CA VAL A 166 11.46 -0.67 1.32
C VAL A 166 12.80 -0.48 0.58
N ILE A 167 13.17 -1.43 -0.30
CA ILE A 167 14.38 -1.36 -1.12
C ILE A 167 14.30 -0.16 -2.08
N LYS A 168 13.15 0.09 -2.68
CA LYS A 168 12.93 1.26 -3.53
C LYS A 168 13.25 2.57 -2.81
N TYR A 169 12.77 2.75 -1.57
CA TYR A 169 13.10 3.96 -0.78
C TYR A 169 14.59 4.10 -0.50
N GLY A 170 15.27 2.98 -0.22
CA GLY A 170 16.72 2.96 -0.12
C GLY A 170 17.41 3.44 -1.39
N CYS A 171 16.93 2.99 -2.55
CA CYS A 171 17.49 3.36 -3.86
C CYS A 171 17.29 4.84 -4.20
N ILE A 172 16.11 5.41 -3.92
CA ILE A 172 15.73 6.74 -4.46
C ILE A 172 15.97 7.89 -3.50
N ALA A 173 16.02 7.65 -2.17
CA ALA A 173 15.99 8.75 -1.22
C ALA A 173 16.78 8.53 0.07
N ASP A 174 17.15 7.30 0.42
CA ASP A 174 17.75 7.00 1.73
C ASP A 174 18.92 6.02 1.62
N ALA A 175 20.10 6.53 1.27
CA ALA A 175 21.32 5.72 1.14
C ALA A 175 21.66 4.95 2.44
N ALA A 176 21.41 5.55 3.63
CA ALA A 176 21.66 4.86 4.89
C ALA A 176 20.68 3.70 5.13
N LEU A 177 19.44 3.79 4.64
CA LEU A 177 18.52 2.66 4.61
C LEU A 177 19.03 1.58 3.66
N PHE A 178 19.55 1.96 2.47
CA PHE A 178 20.10 1.01 1.53
C PHE A 178 21.30 0.25 2.10
N ASP A 179 22.21 0.95 2.79
CA ASP A 179 23.36 0.31 3.47
C ASP A 179 22.92 -0.68 4.56
N LYS A 180 21.84 -0.37 5.33
CA LYS A 180 21.25 -1.30 6.30
C LYS A 180 20.61 -2.51 5.62
N LEU A 181 19.99 -2.33 4.45
CA LEU A 181 19.42 -3.41 3.64
C LEU A 181 20.53 -4.38 3.16
N GLU A 182 21.65 -3.85 2.66
CA GLU A 182 22.82 -4.67 2.26
C GLU A 182 23.40 -5.49 3.44
N GLN A 183 23.28 -4.99 4.67
CA GLN A 183 23.76 -5.65 5.88
C GLN A 183 22.72 -6.58 6.53
N GLY A 184 21.52 -6.70 5.98
CA GLY A 184 20.43 -7.51 6.53
C GLY A 184 19.84 -6.99 7.85
N GLN A 185 20.06 -5.72 8.21
CA GLN A 185 19.72 -5.16 9.53
C GLN A 185 18.29 -4.65 9.65
N VAL A 186 17.51 -4.58 8.56
CA VAL A 186 16.20 -3.93 8.56
C VAL A 186 15.09 -4.76 9.20
N ILE A 187 15.22 -6.09 9.20
CA ILE A 187 14.19 -7.00 9.76
C ILE A 187 14.12 -6.83 11.28
N ASP A 188 15.24 -6.75 11.97
CA ASP A 188 15.30 -6.59 13.43
C ASP A 188 14.88 -5.17 13.89
N HIS A 189 14.71 -4.22 12.94
CA HIS A 189 14.39 -2.82 13.18
C HIS A 189 13.21 -2.34 12.33
N LEU A 190 12.16 -3.18 12.21
CA LEU A 190 11.02 -2.91 11.32
C LEU A 190 10.31 -1.58 11.61
N GLU A 191 10.13 -1.21 12.89
CA GLU A 191 9.49 0.07 13.25
C GLU A 191 10.29 1.27 12.71
N GLU A 192 11.62 1.28 12.89
CA GLU A 192 12.50 2.30 12.34
C GLU A 192 12.41 2.31 10.80
N THR A 193 12.46 1.13 10.18
CA THR A 193 12.42 0.96 8.73
C THR A 193 11.12 1.52 8.14
N ILE A 194 9.97 1.17 8.72
CA ILE A 194 8.66 1.68 8.32
C ILE A 194 8.62 3.20 8.47
N CYS A 195 9.08 3.72 9.61
CA CYS A 195 9.12 5.16 9.86
C CYS A 195 9.95 5.90 8.80
N ARG A 196 11.13 5.39 8.44
CA ARG A 196 11.99 5.97 7.39
C ARG A 196 11.30 5.99 6.03
N CYS A 197 10.68 4.88 5.62
CA CYS A 197 9.94 4.80 4.36
C CYS A 197 8.78 5.81 4.32
N VAL A 198 8.01 5.90 5.40
CA VAL A 198 6.88 6.84 5.52
C VAL A 198 7.35 8.28 5.45
N LEU A 199 8.45 8.63 6.12
CA LEU A 199 9.03 9.98 6.07
C LEU A 199 9.55 10.32 4.67
N CYS A 200 10.20 9.38 3.98
CA CYS A 200 10.58 9.55 2.58
C CYS A 200 9.36 9.81 1.69
N LYS A 201 8.33 8.96 1.80
CA LYS A 201 7.11 9.14 0.99
C LYS A 201 6.41 10.45 1.30
N LYS A 202 6.25 10.77 2.58
CA LYS A 202 5.65 12.04 3.03
C LYS A 202 6.32 13.24 2.37
N HIS A 203 7.65 13.28 2.35
CA HIS A 203 8.41 14.37 1.72
C HIS A 203 7.99 14.59 0.25
N PHE A 204 7.98 13.53 -0.57
CA PHE A 204 7.58 13.64 -1.97
C PHE A 204 6.10 13.97 -2.16
N VAL A 205 5.22 13.46 -1.28
CA VAL A 205 3.78 13.75 -1.33
C VAL A 205 3.47 15.20 -0.98
N GLU A 206 4.19 15.78 0.00
CA GLU A 206 4.03 17.18 0.39
C GLU A 206 4.52 18.14 -0.70
N GLU A 207 5.59 17.79 -1.42
CA GLU A 207 6.09 18.57 -2.56
C GLU A 207 5.18 18.47 -3.81
N ASP A 208 4.53 17.31 -4.02
CA ASP A 208 3.73 17.05 -5.21
C ASP A 208 2.53 16.13 -4.89
N THR A 209 1.49 16.72 -4.33
CA THR A 209 0.30 15.98 -3.88
C THR A 209 -0.41 15.22 -5.02
N ASN A 210 -0.36 15.74 -6.26
CA ASN A 210 -1.12 15.21 -7.40
C ASN A 210 -0.29 14.34 -8.36
N ASP A 211 0.96 14.00 -8.01
CA ASP A 211 1.85 13.13 -8.79
C ASP A 211 2.07 13.60 -10.24
N LYS A 212 2.38 14.89 -10.40
CA LYS A 212 2.61 15.52 -11.71
C LYS A 212 4.05 15.99 -11.94
N GLY A 213 4.93 15.76 -10.97
CA GLY A 213 6.29 16.26 -10.98
C GLY A 213 7.24 15.37 -10.18
N ARG A 214 7.84 15.90 -9.12
CA ARG A 214 8.91 15.22 -8.39
C ARG A 214 8.50 13.92 -7.70
N ARG A 215 7.21 13.76 -7.37
CA ARG A 215 6.67 12.51 -6.82
C ARG A 215 6.81 11.32 -7.76
N MET A 216 6.96 11.54 -9.08
CA MET A 216 7.18 10.47 -10.05
C MET A 216 8.44 9.63 -9.78
N ILE A 217 9.40 10.11 -8.98
CA ILE A 217 10.57 9.32 -8.54
C ILE A 217 10.15 8.06 -7.77
N LEU A 218 9.00 8.08 -7.09
CA LEU A 218 8.42 6.92 -6.41
C LEU A 218 8.06 5.78 -7.37
N ASN A 219 8.02 6.05 -8.69
CA ASN A 219 7.77 5.04 -9.72
C ASN A 219 9.07 4.35 -10.21
N PHE A 220 10.21 4.52 -9.51
CA PHE A 220 11.43 3.78 -9.84
C PHE A 220 11.15 2.28 -9.85
N GLY A 221 11.49 1.61 -10.93
CA GLY A 221 11.17 0.19 -11.16
C GLY A 221 9.74 -0.08 -11.71
N HIS A 222 8.78 0.82 -11.49
CA HIS A 222 7.38 0.59 -11.81
C HIS A 222 7.07 0.52 -13.31
N THR A 223 7.78 1.27 -14.15
CA THR A 223 7.57 1.24 -15.62
C THR A 223 7.76 -0.18 -16.16
N PHE A 224 8.88 -0.81 -15.84
CA PHE A 224 9.12 -2.20 -16.22
C PHE A 224 8.27 -3.17 -15.39
N GLY A 225 8.05 -2.88 -14.09
CA GLY A 225 7.21 -3.68 -13.21
C GLY A 225 5.78 -3.84 -13.74
N HIS A 226 5.13 -2.75 -14.11
CA HIS A 226 3.76 -2.78 -14.68
C HIS A 226 3.70 -3.52 -16.02
N ALA A 227 4.72 -3.38 -16.87
CA ALA A 227 4.83 -4.16 -18.10
C ALA A 227 4.91 -5.66 -17.80
N LEU A 228 5.70 -6.06 -16.79
CA LEU A 228 5.81 -7.45 -16.35
C LEU A 228 4.49 -7.97 -15.76
N GLU A 229 3.80 -7.19 -14.92
CA GLU A 229 2.47 -7.55 -14.42
C GLU A 229 1.48 -7.79 -15.57
N LYS A 230 1.48 -6.91 -16.58
CA LYS A 230 0.63 -7.04 -17.77
C LYS A 230 0.96 -8.30 -18.58
N LEU A 231 2.24 -8.57 -18.83
CA LEU A 231 2.70 -9.77 -19.57
C LEU A 231 2.39 -11.08 -18.84
N THR A 232 2.31 -11.06 -17.51
CA THR A 232 1.94 -12.21 -16.67
C THR A 232 0.44 -12.28 -16.40
N GLY A 233 -0.36 -11.42 -17.01
CA GLY A 233 -1.81 -11.38 -16.82
C GLY A 233 -2.22 -11.06 -15.37
N PHE A 234 -1.38 -10.33 -14.63
CA PHE A 234 -1.59 -9.94 -13.22
C PHE A 234 -1.79 -11.11 -12.24
N SER A 235 -1.37 -12.33 -12.60
CA SER A 235 -1.71 -13.53 -11.83
C SER A 235 -0.51 -14.29 -11.27
N SER A 236 0.63 -14.28 -11.94
CA SER A 236 1.79 -15.11 -11.56
C SER A 236 2.95 -14.33 -10.95
N LEU A 237 2.93 -13.00 -11.01
CA LEU A 237 3.94 -12.13 -10.43
C LEU A 237 3.25 -11.07 -9.57
N SER A 238 3.60 -11.00 -8.29
CA SER A 238 3.07 -9.97 -7.40
C SER A 238 3.67 -8.60 -7.73
N HIS A 239 3.01 -7.54 -7.24
CA HIS A 239 3.42 -6.16 -7.52
C HIS A 239 4.87 -5.88 -7.11
N GLY A 240 5.22 -6.20 -5.85
CA GLY A 240 6.58 -5.92 -5.35
C GLY A 240 7.64 -6.74 -6.06
N LEU A 241 7.36 -8.01 -6.40
CA LEU A 241 8.29 -8.81 -7.19
C LEU A 241 8.50 -8.23 -8.60
N ALA A 242 7.44 -7.76 -9.24
CA ALA A 242 7.52 -7.09 -10.53
C ALA A 242 8.33 -5.79 -10.46
N VAL A 243 8.08 -4.97 -9.44
CA VAL A 243 8.83 -3.73 -9.17
C VAL A 243 10.29 -4.02 -8.86
N GLY A 244 10.60 -5.09 -8.11
CA GLY A 244 11.96 -5.53 -7.81
C GLY A 244 12.76 -5.81 -9.09
N ILE A 245 12.23 -6.64 -9.98
CA ILE A 245 12.84 -6.90 -11.30
C ILE A 245 12.96 -5.60 -12.09
N GLY A 246 11.92 -4.77 -12.08
CA GLY A 246 11.90 -3.48 -12.77
C GLY A 246 12.96 -2.50 -12.27
N MET A 247 13.29 -2.51 -10.98
CA MET A 247 14.38 -1.68 -10.43
C MET A 247 15.74 -2.10 -10.98
N VAL A 248 16.01 -3.41 -11.10
CA VAL A 248 17.24 -3.92 -11.71
C VAL A 248 17.31 -3.49 -13.18
N MET A 249 16.24 -3.70 -13.95
CA MET A 249 16.20 -3.29 -15.37
C MET A 249 16.41 -1.78 -15.54
N ALA A 250 15.77 -0.96 -14.71
CA ALA A 250 15.93 0.50 -14.74
C ALA A 250 17.37 0.91 -14.39
N GLY A 251 18.00 0.23 -13.42
CA GLY A 251 19.40 0.43 -13.07
C GLY A 251 20.34 0.12 -14.22
N GLU A 252 20.17 -1.03 -14.88
CA GLU A 252 20.98 -1.46 -16.04
C GLU A 252 20.85 -0.50 -17.24
N VAL A 253 19.62 -0.04 -17.52
CA VAL A 253 19.37 0.98 -18.54
C VAL A 253 20.08 2.29 -18.17
N GLY A 254 19.95 2.74 -16.92
CA GLY A 254 20.59 3.96 -16.43
C GLY A 254 22.11 3.90 -16.53
N GLU A 255 22.72 2.76 -16.20
CA GLU A 255 24.16 2.52 -16.35
C GLU A 255 24.59 2.57 -17.84
N SER A 256 23.80 1.96 -18.72
CA SER A 256 24.09 1.94 -20.17
C SER A 256 24.02 3.33 -20.79
N LEU A 257 23.13 4.18 -20.28
CA LEU A 257 22.97 5.58 -20.69
C LEU A 257 23.97 6.54 -20.00
N GLY A 258 24.73 6.07 -19.02
CA GLY A 258 25.67 6.87 -18.25
C GLY A 258 25.02 7.86 -17.27
N VAL A 259 23.75 7.68 -16.91
CA VAL A 259 23.00 8.50 -15.92
C VAL A 259 22.94 7.86 -14.55
N THR A 260 23.35 6.60 -14.44
CA THR A 260 23.47 5.85 -13.19
C THR A 260 24.91 5.38 -13.03
N GLU A 261 25.44 5.39 -11.81
CA GLU A 261 26.78 4.91 -11.49
C GLU A 261 26.91 3.42 -11.80
N LYS A 262 28.04 3.04 -12.41
CA LYS A 262 28.32 1.64 -12.73
C LYS A 262 28.35 0.77 -11.46
N GLY A 263 27.66 -0.35 -11.51
CA GLY A 263 27.54 -1.29 -10.39
C GLY A 263 26.32 -1.07 -9.49
N ALA A 264 25.56 0.00 -9.69
CA ALA A 264 24.34 0.27 -8.92
C ALA A 264 23.28 -0.82 -9.14
N ALA A 265 23.04 -1.24 -10.39
CA ALA A 265 22.12 -2.33 -10.72
C ALA A 265 22.53 -3.65 -10.04
N ALA A 266 23.82 -3.96 -10.03
CA ALA A 266 24.36 -5.15 -9.37
C ALA A 266 24.20 -5.08 -7.84
N ARG A 267 24.27 -3.88 -7.22
CA ARG A 267 23.98 -3.71 -5.80
C ARG A 267 22.50 -3.96 -5.50
N ILE A 268 21.59 -3.37 -6.29
CA ILE A 268 20.15 -3.56 -6.16
C ILE A 268 19.80 -5.06 -6.30
N ARG A 269 20.35 -5.73 -7.30
CA ARG A 269 20.17 -7.17 -7.53
C ARG A 269 20.53 -7.98 -6.28
N ARG A 270 21.73 -7.78 -5.72
CA ARG A 270 22.18 -8.51 -4.52
C ARG A 270 21.26 -8.28 -3.32
N VAL A 271 20.79 -7.05 -3.12
CA VAL A 271 19.85 -6.76 -2.02
C VAL A 271 18.55 -7.51 -2.23
N LEU A 272 17.93 -7.44 -3.42
CA LEU A 272 16.70 -8.17 -3.73
C LEU A 272 16.85 -9.68 -3.49
N GLU A 273 17.94 -10.27 -3.99
CA GLU A 273 18.24 -11.70 -3.82
C GLU A 273 18.39 -12.08 -2.34
N SER A 274 19.01 -11.21 -1.52
CA SER A 274 19.18 -11.46 -0.07
C SER A 274 17.85 -11.50 0.69
N TYR A 275 16.79 -10.89 0.15
CA TYR A 275 15.41 -10.96 0.66
C TYR A 275 14.54 -11.98 -0.10
N GLY A 276 15.16 -12.90 -0.85
CA GLY A 276 14.47 -14.00 -1.53
C GLY A 276 13.64 -13.57 -2.75
N MET A 277 13.94 -12.42 -3.34
CA MET A 277 13.18 -11.89 -4.48
C MET A 277 13.85 -12.25 -5.82
N PRO A 278 13.07 -12.55 -6.87
CA PRO A 278 13.60 -12.73 -8.21
C PRO A 278 14.13 -11.40 -8.77
N THR A 279 15.19 -11.50 -9.56
CA THR A 279 15.87 -10.33 -10.15
C THR A 279 15.95 -10.38 -11.67
N GLU A 280 15.39 -11.44 -12.27
CA GLU A 280 15.40 -11.65 -13.71
C GLU A 280 13.99 -11.78 -14.26
N SER A 281 13.77 -11.19 -15.44
CA SER A 281 12.52 -11.33 -16.18
C SER A 281 12.50 -12.67 -16.92
N ALA A 282 11.34 -13.32 -16.94
CA ALA A 282 11.09 -14.46 -17.82
C ALA A 282 10.87 -14.04 -19.30
N PHE A 283 10.82 -12.74 -19.59
CA PHE A 283 10.60 -12.17 -20.91
C PHE A 283 11.82 -11.40 -21.40
N ASP A 284 12.06 -11.41 -22.70
CA ASP A 284 13.09 -10.59 -23.32
C ASP A 284 12.85 -9.10 -23.09
N PHE A 285 13.91 -8.33 -22.96
CA PHE A 285 13.85 -6.88 -22.73
C PHE A 285 12.97 -6.15 -23.77
N ALA A 286 13.10 -6.49 -25.07
CA ALA A 286 12.30 -5.89 -26.12
C ALA A 286 10.79 -6.09 -25.88
N LYS A 287 10.39 -7.30 -25.47
CA LYS A 287 8.99 -7.63 -25.16
C LYS A 287 8.46 -6.88 -23.96
N VAL A 288 9.29 -6.61 -22.96
CA VAL A 288 8.90 -5.82 -21.79
C VAL A 288 8.72 -4.36 -22.15
N VAL A 289 9.56 -3.82 -23.05
CA VAL A 289 9.47 -2.42 -23.52
C VAL A 289 8.23 -2.20 -24.39
N GLU A 290 7.79 -3.21 -25.15
CA GLU A 290 6.59 -3.13 -26.00
C GLU A 290 5.27 -3.24 -25.21
N ALA A 291 5.30 -3.76 -23.99
CA ALA A 291 4.12 -4.04 -23.17
C ALA A 291 3.62 -2.82 -22.41
#